data_4cab2d9cf5db340be6be147bf81c2575
#
_entry.id   4cab2d9cf5db340be6be147bf81c2575
#
_cell.length_a   1.000
_cell.length_b   1.000
_cell.length_c   1.000
_cell.angle_alpha   90.00
_cell.angle_beta   90.00
_cell.angle_gamma   90.00
#
_symmetry.space_group_name_H-M   'P 1'
#
loop_
_entity.id
_entity.type
_entity.pdbx_description
1 polymer ?
#
loop_
_entity_poly.entity_id
_entity_poly.type
_entity_poly.pdbx_seq_one_letter_code
_entity_poly.pdbx_strand_id
1 'polypeptide(L)'
;VEMDYGDGPVTEEWLVFFKNETHNHPTEIEPFGGAATCLGGAIRDPLSGRGYVYQAMRITGAADPTVPVADTLKGKLPQKKLVRGAASGYSSYGNQIGLATGYVKELYHPDYVAKRMEIGAVVGAAPRKNVIRENSDPGDIIILLGGRTGRDGCGGATGSSKVHTESSIETCGAEVQKGNAPTERKIQRLFRRGEVSRLIKKCNDFGAGGVSVAIGELADGLTVDLDKVPKKYAGLDGTELAISESQERMAVVVDPKDVDQFLAYAAEENLEAVPVAVVTEDPRLILKWRGKEIVNLKRAFLDTNGAHQETSVEVDIPSEEDNYFKKIAIPAVEEALEKEDVKDAYLKTLNDLNVCSQKGLVEMFDSSIGAGSVLMPYGGKYQLTETQSMVAKLPVLKGKTDTV
;
A
#
# COMPACT_ATOMS: atom_id res chain seq x y z
N VAL A 1 25.57 -5.29 6.90
CA VAL A 1 25.10 -4.94 8.24
C VAL A 1 25.98 -5.65 9.28
N GLU A 2 26.51 -4.92 10.25
CA GLU A 2 27.15 -5.52 11.41
C GLU A 2 26.07 -5.93 12.43
N MET A 3 26.10 -7.20 12.80
CA MET A 3 25.19 -7.80 13.77
C MET A 3 25.98 -8.34 14.95
N ASP A 4 25.44 -8.20 16.16
CA ASP A 4 26.01 -8.83 17.37
C ASP A 4 24.94 -9.75 18.00
N TYR A 5 25.26 -11.03 18.09
CA TYR A 5 24.41 -12.06 18.71
C TYR A 5 24.86 -12.40 20.15
N GLY A 6 25.86 -11.70 20.67
CA GLY A 6 26.44 -11.93 22.00
C GLY A 6 27.85 -12.55 21.99
N ASP A 7 28.27 -13.07 20.85
CA ASP A 7 29.60 -13.68 20.65
C ASP A 7 30.58 -12.80 19.87
N GLY A 8 30.21 -11.52 19.71
CA GLY A 8 30.94 -10.51 18.94
C GLY A 8 30.31 -10.20 17.57
N PRO A 9 30.80 -9.13 16.89
CA PRO A 9 30.22 -8.66 15.66
C PRO A 9 30.43 -9.65 14.49
N VAL A 10 29.36 -9.86 13.71
CA VAL A 10 29.39 -10.59 12.45
C VAL A 10 28.76 -9.75 11.36
N THR A 11 29.28 -9.87 10.13
CA THR A 11 28.71 -9.17 8.98
C THR A 11 27.66 -10.04 8.30
N GLU A 12 26.46 -9.49 8.10
CA GLU A 12 25.37 -10.13 7.36
C GLU A 12 24.92 -9.28 6.17
N GLU A 13 24.52 -9.96 5.10
CA GLU A 13 23.85 -9.29 3.97
C GLU A 13 22.36 -9.12 4.26
N TRP A 14 21.88 -7.90 4.08
CA TRP A 14 20.46 -7.55 4.21
C TRP A 14 19.95 -6.91 2.93
N LEU A 15 18.70 -7.18 2.61
CA LEU A 15 17.96 -6.49 1.57
C LEU A 15 17.10 -5.40 2.21
N VAL A 16 17.14 -4.21 1.62
CA VAL A 16 16.25 -3.10 1.97
C VAL A 16 15.24 -2.94 0.84
N PHE A 17 13.99 -2.80 1.20
CA PHE A 17 12.85 -2.65 0.30
C PHE A 17 12.27 -1.26 0.49
N PHE A 18 11.92 -0.63 -0.60
CA PHE A 18 11.15 0.60 -0.61
C PHE A 18 9.95 0.44 -1.54
N LYS A 19 8.78 0.83 -1.08
CA LYS A 19 7.57 0.89 -1.89
C LYS A 19 6.82 2.17 -1.59
N ASN A 20 6.35 2.84 -2.62
CA ASN A 20 5.29 3.84 -2.51
C ASN A 20 4.04 3.34 -3.22
N GLU A 21 2.88 3.66 -2.67
CA GLU A 21 1.56 3.29 -3.19
C GLU A 21 0.70 4.55 -3.30
N THR A 22 -0.12 4.63 -4.35
CA THR A 22 -1.14 5.65 -4.48
C THR A 22 -2.52 5.01 -4.48
N HIS A 23 -3.44 5.55 -3.69
CA HIS A 23 -4.81 5.04 -3.60
C HIS A 23 -5.83 6.20 -3.64
N ASN A 24 -5.78 6.96 -4.74
CA ASN A 24 -6.44 8.26 -4.87
C ASN A 24 -7.95 8.14 -4.97
N HIS A 25 -8.44 7.40 -5.98
CA HIS A 25 -9.85 7.32 -6.31
C HIS A 25 -10.70 6.70 -5.19
N PRO A 26 -10.34 5.54 -4.61
CA PRO A 26 -11.12 4.97 -3.51
C PRO A 26 -11.11 5.86 -2.27
N THR A 27 -10.01 6.58 -1.99
CA THR A 27 -9.92 7.52 -0.87
C THR A 27 -10.85 8.72 -1.06
N GLU A 28 -11.11 9.16 -2.29
CA GLU A 28 -12.08 10.23 -2.55
C GLU A 28 -13.53 9.80 -2.31
N ILE A 29 -13.84 8.52 -2.46
CA ILE A 29 -15.20 7.96 -2.27
C ILE A 29 -15.42 7.61 -0.80
N GLU A 30 -14.50 6.85 -0.21
CA GLU A 30 -14.54 6.41 1.19
C GLU A 30 -13.16 6.67 1.82
N PRO A 31 -12.96 7.88 2.40
CA PRO A 31 -11.63 8.36 2.81
C PRO A 31 -10.92 7.48 3.83
N PHE A 32 -11.66 6.92 4.78
CA PHE A 32 -11.08 6.09 5.84
C PHE A 32 -10.55 4.77 5.29
N GLY A 33 -11.40 3.99 4.63
CA GLY A 33 -11.02 2.69 4.07
C GLY A 33 -10.02 2.82 2.94
N GLY A 34 -10.19 3.83 2.06
CA GLY A 34 -9.27 4.08 0.96
C GLY A 34 -7.84 4.37 1.42
N ALA A 35 -7.68 5.24 2.42
CA ALA A 35 -6.35 5.55 2.96
C ALA A 35 -5.77 4.40 3.80
N ALA A 36 -6.60 3.64 4.52
CA ALA A 36 -6.17 2.43 5.21
C ALA A 36 -5.64 1.39 4.23
N THR A 37 -6.34 1.17 3.12
CA THR A 37 -5.93 0.24 2.05
C THR A 37 -4.66 0.70 1.34
N CYS A 38 -4.46 2.02 1.17
CA CYS A 38 -3.22 2.57 0.64
C CYS A 38 -1.99 2.06 1.43
N LEU A 39 -2.05 2.14 2.75
CA LEU A 39 -0.96 1.62 3.59
C LEU A 39 -0.87 0.09 3.53
N GLY A 40 -2.00 -0.62 3.61
CA GLY A 40 -2.02 -2.09 3.55
C GLY A 40 -1.39 -2.63 2.26
N GLY A 41 -1.74 -2.07 1.09
CA GLY A 41 -1.12 -2.43 -0.19
C GLY A 41 0.38 -2.13 -0.22
N ALA A 42 0.77 -0.93 0.25
CA ALA A 42 2.18 -0.57 0.35
C ALA A 42 3.01 -1.57 1.18
N ILE A 43 2.42 -2.14 2.25
CA ILE A 43 3.09 -3.14 3.11
C ILE A 43 3.23 -4.49 2.40
N ARG A 44 2.20 -4.95 1.68
CA ARG A 44 2.18 -6.29 1.09
C ARG A 44 3.16 -6.47 -0.06
N ASP A 45 3.50 -5.41 -0.81
CA ASP A 45 4.50 -5.51 -1.88
C ASP A 45 5.90 -5.90 -1.36
N PRO A 46 6.47 -5.23 -0.35
CA PRO A 46 7.70 -5.71 0.27
C PRO A 46 7.57 -7.10 0.90
N LEU A 47 6.40 -7.46 1.45
CA LEU A 47 6.14 -8.81 1.94
C LEU A 47 6.20 -9.84 0.81
N SER A 48 5.71 -9.52 -0.41
CA SER A 48 5.88 -10.37 -1.59
C SER A 48 7.36 -10.63 -1.89
N GLY A 49 8.23 -9.67 -1.58
CA GLY A 49 9.69 -9.82 -1.55
C GLY A 49 10.25 -10.45 -0.27
N ARG A 50 9.41 -10.87 0.68
CA ARG A 50 9.77 -11.36 2.04
C ARG A 50 10.43 -10.29 2.92
N GLY A 51 10.29 -9.01 2.59
CA GLY A 51 10.73 -7.88 3.41
C GLY A 51 9.75 -7.62 4.57
N TYR A 52 10.26 -7.52 5.79
CA TYR A 52 9.47 -7.05 6.93
C TYR A 52 9.43 -5.52 6.94
N VAL A 53 8.24 -4.95 6.78
CA VAL A 53 8.03 -3.50 6.80
C VAL A 53 8.08 -2.99 8.25
N TYR A 54 8.90 -1.96 8.49
CA TYR A 54 9.15 -1.43 9.83
C TYR A 54 9.01 0.08 9.95
N GLN A 55 8.94 0.80 8.82
CA GLN A 55 8.72 2.24 8.79
C GLN A 55 7.75 2.60 7.66
N ALA A 56 6.87 3.56 7.93
CA ALA A 56 5.98 4.15 6.95
C ALA A 56 6.17 5.67 6.85
N MET A 57 5.82 6.20 5.70
CA MET A 57 5.69 7.64 5.44
C MET A 57 4.33 7.90 4.79
N ARG A 58 3.73 9.03 5.12
CA ARG A 58 2.52 9.50 4.44
C ARG A 58 2.76 10.89 3.87
N ILE A 59 2.72 10.99 2.55
CA ILE A 59 2.88 12.26 1.84
C ILE A 59 1.69 12.41 0.91
N THR A 60 0.84 13.40 1.16
CA THR A 60 -0.44 13.56 0.47
C THR A 60 -0.54 14.90 -0.22
N GLY A 61 -1.31 14.96 -1.32
CA GLY A 61 -1.76 16.19 -1.94
C GLY A 61 -3.26 16.37 -1.72
N ALA A 62 -3.66 17.50 -1.16
CA ALA A 62 -5.03 17.82 -0.82
C ALA A 62 -5.42 19.23 -1.28
N ALA A 63 -6.71 19.45 -1.52
CA ALA A 63 -7.24 20.79 -1.62
C ALA A 63 -7.52 21.37 -0.22
N ASP A 64 -7.82 22.66 -0.16
CA ASP A 64 -8.02 23.41 1.06
C ASP A 64 -9.15 22.83 1.93
N PRO A 65 -8.86 22.27 3.12
CA PRO A 65 -9.87 21.72 4.04
C PRO A 65 -10.69 22.79 4.77
N THR A 66 -10.34 24.07 4.66
CA THR A 66 -11.06 25.19 5.28
C THR A 66 -12.22 25.68 4.45
N VAL A 67 -12.31 25.26 3.17
CA VAL A 67 -13.43 25.60 2.29
C VAL A 67 -14.76 25.18 2.94
N PRO A 68 -15.75 26.11 3.02
CA PRO A 68 -17.06 25.81 3.58
C PRO A 68 -17.75 24.64 2.87
N VAL A 69 -18.53 23.86 3.61
CA VAL A 69 -19.26 22.70 3.05
C VAL A 69 -20.22 23.12 1.94
N ALA A 70 -20.80 24.33 2.04
CA ALA A 70 -21.69 24.88 1.04
C ALA A 70 -21.01 25.11 -0.34
N ASP A 71 -19.70 25.30 -0.32
CA ASP A 71 -18.89 25.56 -1.53
C ASP A 71 -18.26 24.28 -2.09
N THR A 72 -18.69 23.12 -1.61
CA THR A 72 -18.21 21.82 -2.10
C THR A 72 -18.55 21.64 -3.57
N LEU A 73 -17.55 21.28 -4.38
CA LEU A 73 -17.76 20.98 -5.78
C LEU A 73 -18.75 19.81 -5.95
N LYS A 74 -19.70 19.99 -6.88
CA LYS A 74 -20.71 18.96 -7.16
C LYS A 74 -20.07 17.61 -7.51
N GLY A 75 -20.54 16.52 -6.91
CA GLY A 75 -20.00 15.17 -7.10
C GLY A 75 -18.73 14.88 -6.29
N LYS A 76 -18.31 15.77 -5.41
CA LYS A 76 -17.17 15.58 -4.50
C LYS A 76 -17.60 15.58 -3.05
N LEU A 77 -16.80 14.96 -2.19
CA LEU A 77 -16.94 15.12 -0.73
C LEU A 77 -16.32 16.44 -0.27
N PRO A 78 -16.83 17.05 0.82
CA PRO A 78 -16.19 18.20 1.42
C PRO A 78 -14.72 17.93 1.75
N GLN A 79 -13.81 18.86 1.41
CA GLN A 79 -12.36 18.66 1.57
C GLN A 79 -11.99 18.38 3.02
N LYS A 80 -12.65 19.03 3.97
CA LYS A 80 -12.47 18.75 5.41
C LYS A 80 -12.79 17.29 5.78
N LYS A 81 -13.82 16.69 5.17
CA LYS A 81 -14.18 15.28 5.38
C LYS A 81 -13.13 14.35 4.78
N LEU A 82 -12.65 14.67 3.56
CA LEU A 82 -11.59 13.91 2.88
C LEU A 82 -10.30 13.90 3.71
N VAL A 83 -9.78 15.06 4.06
CA VAL A 83 -8.51 15.22 4.79
C VAL A 83 -8.55 14.47 6.13
N ARG A 84 -9.60 14.70 6.92
CA ARG A 84 -9.75 14.06 8.24
C ARG A 84 -9.97 12.56 8.13
N GLY A 85 -10.85 12.13 7.25
CA GLY A 85 -11.15 10.71 7.04
C GLY A 85 -9.94 9.93 6.58
N ALA A 86 -9.20 10.44 5.60
CA ALA A 86 -8.00 9.81 5.08
C ALA A 86 -6.89 9.73 6.14
N ALA A 87 -6.61 10.81 6.86
CA ALA A 87 -5.63 10.80 7.95
C ALA A 87 -6.01 9.80 9.04
N SER A 88 -7.29 9.75 9.43
CA SER A 88 -7.79 8.79 10.41
C SER A 88 -7.68 7.34 9.93
N GLY A 89 -7.97 7.06 8.66
CA GLY A 89 -7.87 5.71 8.10
C GLY A 89 -6.44 5.19 8.06
N TYR A 90 -5.54 6.00 7.53
CA TYR A 90 -4.12 5.64 7.44
C TYR A 90 -3.48 5.47 8.81
N SER A 91 -3.68 6.43 9.73
CA SER A 91 -3.12 6.36 11.09
C SER A 91 -3.70 5.19 11.88
N SER A 92 -5.01 4.96 11.78
CA SER A 92 -5.67 3.82 12.44
C SER A 92 -5.08 2.48 11.97
N TYR A 93 -4.86 2.32 10.66
CA TYR A 93 -4.26 1.10 10.13
C TYR A 93 -2.84 0.90 10.61
N GLY A 94 -1.97 1.92 10.46
CA GLY A 94 -0.58 1.86 10.89
C GLY A 94 -0.43 1.62 12.39
N ASN A 95 -1.21 2.31 13.21
CA ASN A 95 -1.18 2.16 14.67
C ASN A 95 -1.64 0.76 15.11
N GLN A 96 -2.68 0.19 14.49
CA GLN A 96 -3.18 -1.16 14.79
C GLN A 96 -2.20 -2.26 14.37
N ILE A 97 -1.56 -2.11 13.21
CA ILE A 97 -0.56 -3.09 12.76
C ILE A 97 0.73 -3.01 13.58
N GLY A 98 0.94 -1.92 14.29
CA GLY A 98 2.15 -1.66 15.06
C GLY A 98 3.33 -1.25 14.18
N LEU A 99 3.06 -0.42 13.17
CA LEU A 99 4.04 0.13 12.23
C LEU A 99 4.28 1.61 12.54
N ALA A 100 5.53 1.98 12.80
CA ALA A 100 5.90 3.37 13.00
C ALA A 100 5.72 4.16 11.70
N THR A 101 5.03 5.32 11.77
CA THR A 101 4.97 6.28 10.67
C THR A 101 5.91 7.44 10.99
N GLY A 102 7.13 7.37 10.47
CA GLY A 102 8.22 8.28 10.82
C GLY A 102 8.18 9.64 10.15
N TYR A 103 7.40 9.79 9.07
CA TYR A 103 7.25 11.04 8.34
C TYR A 103 5.82 11.21 7.82
N VAL A 104 5.21 12.35 8.12
CA VAL A 104 3.86 12.69 7.65
C VAL A 104 3.85 14.14 7.17
N LYS A 105 3.42 14.35 5.93
CA LYS A 105 3.27 15.68 5.34
C LYS A 105 2.05 15.71 4.41
N GLU A 106 1.27 16.76 4.50
CA GLU A 106 0.20 17.06 3.55
C GLU A 106 0.49 18.36 2.82
N LEU A 107 0.47 18.33 1.49
CA LEU A 107 0.68 19.46 0.59
C LEU A 107 -0.66 19.93 0.06
N TYR A 108 -0.91 21.23 0.11
CA TYR A 108 -2.18 21.82 -0.29
C TYR A 108 -2.02 22.59 -1.59
N HIS A 109 -2.89 22.26 -2.57
CA HIS A 109 -3.00 22.98 -3.83
C HIS A 109 -4.46 22.94 -4.30
N PRO A 110 -5.03 24.04 -4.83
CA PRO A 110 -6.43 24.07 -5.24
C PRO A 110 -6.78 23.02 -6.29
N ASP A 111 -5.88 22.64 -7.17
CA ASP A 111 -6.15 21.63 -8.21
C ASP A 111 -6.37 20.22 -7.64
N TYR A 112 -5.95 19.93 -6.41
CA TYR A 112 -6.27 18.66 -5.76
C TYR A 112 -7.75 18.51 -5.41
N VAL A 113 -8.59 19.51 -5.63
CA VAL A 113 -10.05 19.33 -5.60
C VAL A 113 -10.52 18.40 -6.70
N ALA A 114 -9.84 18.43 -7.87
CA ALA A 114 -10.14 17.53 -8.98
C ALA A 114 -9.78 16.08 -8.66
N LYS A 115 -8.61 15.86 -8.07
CA LYS A 115 -8.11 14.54 -7.68
C LYS A 115 -7.15 14.65 -6.50
N ARG A 116 -7.56 14.13 -5.34
CA ARG A 116 -6.67 13.97 -4.19
C ARG A 116 -5.53 13.01 -4.53
N MET A 117 -4.35 13.29 -4.02
CA MET A 117 -3.19 12.42 -4.09
C MET A 117 -2.95 11.78 -2.71
N GLU A 118 -3.45 10.56 -2.49
CA GLU A 118 -3.15 9.78 -1.29
C GLU A 118 -1.95 8.90 -1.57
N ILE A 119 -0.84 9.15 -0.90
CA ILE A 119 0.42 8.43 -1.10
C ILE A 119 0.87 7.86 0.25
N GLY A 120 1.09 6.55 0.27
CA GLY A 120 1.76 5.84 1.35
C GLY A 120 3.09 5.28 0.87
N ALA A 121 4.15 5.49 1.63
CA ALA A 121 5.43 4.86 1.35
C ALA A 121 5.90 4.08 2.57
N VAL A 122 6.62 2.99 2.33
CA VAL A 122 7.13 2.13 3.39
C VAL A 122 8.56 1.68 3.11
N VAL A 123 9.27 1.39 4.20
CA VAL A 123 10.58 0.76 4.16
C VAL A 123 10.51 -0.58 4.87
N GLY A 124 10.98 -1.61 4.18
CA GLY A 124 11.10 -2.98 4.71
C GLY A 124 12.54 -3.46 4.66
N ALA A 125 12.85 -4.49 5.44
CA ALA A 125 14.15 -5.12 5.38
C ALA A 125 14.06 -6.62 5.71
N ALA A 126 14.99 -7.41 5.18
CA ALA A 126 15.15 -8.83 5.52
C ALA A 126 16.60 -9.28 5.37
N PRO A 127 17.07 -10.24 6.18
CA PRO A 127 18.31 -10.93 5.91
C PRO A 127 18.25 -11.58 4.53
N ARG A 128 19.26 -11.37 3.68
CA ARG A 128 19.27 -11.91 2.31
C ARG A 128 19.08 -13.43 2.27
N LYS A 129 19.64 -14.16 3.25
CA LYS A 129 19.51 -15.61 3.39
C LYS A 129 18.06 -16.12 3.54
N ASN A 130 17.11 -15.22 3.88
CA ASN A 130 15.70 -15.56 4.06
C ASN A 130 14.86 -15.29 2.79
N VAL A 131 15.45 -14.70 1.76
CA VAL A 131 14.74 -14.34 0.54
C VAL A 131 15.12 -15.31 -0.57
N ILE A 132 14.28 -16.32 -0.76
CA ILE A 132 14.39 -17.28 -1.87
C ILE A 132 13.72 -16.67 -3.10
N ARG A 133 14.34 -16.82 -4.26
CA ARG A 133 13.82 -16.39 -5.56
C ARG A 133 14.02 -17.52 -6.56
N GLU A 134 13.08 -18.45 -6.54
CA GLU A 134 13.05 -19.60 -7.43
C GLU A 134 11.88 -19.50 -8.39
N ASN A 135 11.98 -20.18 -9.53
CA ASN A 135 10.84 -20.35 -10.42
C ASN A 135 9.84 -21.33 -9.82
N SER A 136 8.60 -21.19 -10.23
CA SER A 136 7.57 -22.16 -9.90
C SER A 136 7.72 -23.37 -10.81
N ASP A 137 7.71 -24.56 -10.24
CA ASP A 137 7.84 -25.84 -10.97
C ASP A 137 6.48 -26.54 -11.08
N PRO A 138 6.23 -27.31 -12.16
CA PRO A 138 5.03 -28.14 -12.23
C PRO A 138 4.88 -29.06 -11.01
N GLY A 139 3.70 -29.03 -10.40
CA GLY A 139 3.40 -29.73 -9.16
C GLY A 139 3.46 -28.84 -7.91
N ASP A 140 4.10 -27.68 -7.96
CA ASP A 140 4.07 -26.74 -6.84
C ASP A 140 2.65 -26.32 -6.49
N ILE A 141 2.44 -26.11 -5.21
CA ILE A 141 1.12 -25.75 -4.67
C ILE A 141 1.07 -24.25 -4.37
N ILE A 142 -0.03 -23.62 -4.77
CA ILE A 142 -0.29 -22.23 -4.42
C ILE A 142 -1.28 -22.18 -3.27
N ILE A 143 -0.85 -21.57 -2.18
CA ILE A 143 -1.64 -21.40 -0.97
C ILE A 143 -2.13 -19.94 -0.93
N LEU A 144 -3.44 -19.76 -0.76
CA LEU A 144 -4.03 -18.48 -0.41
C LEU A 144 -3.99 -18.35 1.11
N LEU A 145 -3.33 -17.31 1.59
CA LEU A 145 -3.09 -17.02 3.01
C LEU A 145 -3.75 -15.71 3.41
N GLY A 146 -4.43 -15.68 4.55
CA GLY A 146 -4.89 -14.44 5.18
C GLY A 146 -6.40 -14.25 5.18
N GLY A 147 -6.88 -13.11 4.69
CA GLY A 147 -8.30 -12.73 4.71
C GLY A 147 -9.19 -13.52 3.78
N ARG A 148 -10.49 -13.45 4.02
CA ARG A 148 -11.52 -14.09 3.18
C ARG A 148 -12.00 -13.16 2.07
N THR A 149 -12.51 -13.74 0.99
CA THR A 149 -12.97 -13.05 -0.21
C THR A 149 -14.40 -12.53 -0.05
N GLY A 150 -14.63 -11.27 -0.37
CA GLY A 150 -15.92 -10.61 -0.52
C GLY A 150 -16.05 -9.96 -1.89
N ARG A 151 -16.97 -8.99 -2.04
CA ARG A 151 -17.14 -8.19 -3.27
C ARG A 151 -16.23 -6.96 -3.33
N ASP A 152 -15.20 -6.90 -2.50
CA ASP A 152 -14.28 -5.79 -2.45
C ASP A 152 -13.65 -5.58 -3.83
N GLY A 153 -13.75 -4.37 -4.39
CA GLY A 153 -13.16 -4.01 -5.68
C GLY A 153 -13.74 -4.73 -6.90
N CYS A 154 -14.87 -5.42 -6.80
CA CYS A 154 -15.49 -6.10 -7.96
C CYS A 154 -15.94 -5.13 -9.06
N GLY A 155 -16.17 -3.87 -8.76
CA GLY A 155 -16.27 -2.77 -9.72
C GLY A 155 -14.93 -2.34 -10.33
N GLY A 156 -13.86 -2.83 -9.78
CA GLY A 156 -12.49 -2.99 -10.26
C GLY A 156 -11.71 -1.72 -10.56
N ALA A 157 -10.52 -1.94 -11.10
CA ALA A 157 -9.64 -0.91 -11.65
C ALA A 157 -10.33 0.00 -12.69
N THR A 158 -11.39 -0.46 -13.36
CA THR A 158 -12.26 0.35 -14.21
C THR A 158 -12.98 1.45 -13.43
N GLY A 159 -13.25 1.27 -12.14
CA GLY A 159 -13.77 2.30 -11.24
C GLY A 159 -12.76 3.43 -11.00
N SER A 160 -11.47 3.11 -10.93
CA SER A 160 -10.40 4.08 -10.69
C SER A 160 -10.23 5.11 -11.83
N SER A 161 -10.68 4.77 -13.04
CA SER A 161 -10.56 5.60 -14.24
C SER A 161 -11.83 6.35 -14.59
N LYS A 162 -12.92 6.19 -13.85
CA LYS A 162 -14.20 6.88 -14.11
C LYS A 162 -14.24 8.26 -13.48
N VAL A 163 -14.95 9.17 -14.15
CA VAL A 163 -15.29 10.49 -13.60
C VAL A 163 -16.28 10.29 -12.45
N HIS A 164 -16.05 10.98 -11.33
CA HIS A 164 -16.98 10.97 -10.20
C HIS A 164 -18.32 11.58 -10.58
N THR A 165 -19.39 10.85 -10.26
CA THR A 165 -20.76 11.33 -10.31
C THR A 165 -21.38 11.20 -8.91
N GLU A 166 -22.50 11.89 -8.66
CA GLU A 166 -23.23 11.74 -7.39
C GLU A 166 -23.59 10.28 -7.10
N SER A 167 -23.94 9.50 -8.14
CA SER A 167 -24.21 8.07 -8.02
C SER A 167 -22.97 7.23 -7.63
N SER A 168 -21.76 7.69 -7.94
CA SER A 168 -20.54 6.94 -7.59
C SER A 168 -20.32 6.86 -6.07
N ILE A 169 -20.68 7.90 -5.33
CA ILE A 169 -20.57 7.93 -3.86
C ILE A 169 -21.58 6.95 -3.24
N GLU A 170 -22.79 6.88 -3.79
CA GLU A 170 -23.85 6.01 -3.27
C GLU A 170 -23.65 4.53 -3.65
N THR A 171 -23.18 4.26 -4.86
CA THR A 171 -23.10 2.89 -5.40
C THR A 171 -21.75 2.22 -5.14
N CYS A 172 -20.65 2.97 -5.18
CA CYS A 172 -19.30 2.41 -5.08
C CYS A 172 -18.72 2.40 -3.66
N GLY A 173 -19.31 3.12 -2.71
CA GLY A 173 -18.79 3.19 -1.32
C GLY A 173 -18.78 1.83 -0.60
N ALA A 174 -19.67 0.92 -0.96
CA ALA A 174 -19.70 -0.44 -0.40
C ALA A 174 -18.61 -1.36 -0.98
N GLU A 175 -18.12 -1.05 -2.19
CA GLU A 175 -17.11 -1.84 -2.90
C GLU A 175 -15.67 -1.36 -2.64
N VAL A 176 -15.49 -0.20 -2.00
CA VAL A 176 -14.16 0.24 -1.58
C VAL A 176 -13.60 -0.78 -0.58
N GLN A 177 -12.39 -1.22 -0.86
CA GLN A 177 -11.69 -2.19 -0.01
C GLN A 177 -11.60 -1.64 1.42
N LYS A 178 -11.83 -2.52 2.39
CA LYS A 178 -11.72 -2.19 3.82
C LYS A 178 -10.63 -3.04 4.43
N GLY A 179 -9.57 -2.38 4.85
CA GLY A 179 -8.42 -3.02 5.43
C GLY A 179 -8.70 -3.67 6.79
N ASN A 180 -8.00 -4.78 7.06
CA ASN A 180 -7.98 -5.47 8.35
C ASN A 180 -6.54 -5.54 8.89
N ALA A 181 -6.10 -4.47 9.53
CA ALA A 181 -4.74 -4.34 10.05
C ALA A 181 -4.30 -5.51 10.96
N PRO A 182 -5.15 -6.08 11.85
CA PRO A 182 -4.78 -7.27 12.62
C PRO A 182 -4.41 -8.49 11.76
N THR A 183 -5.08 -8.71 10.64
CA THR A 183 -4.73 -9.80 9.71
C THR A 183 -3.39 -9.51 9.02
N GLU A 184 -3.17 -8.29 8.57
CA GLU A 184 -1.90 -7.84 7.97
C GLU A 184 -0.72 -8.04 8.94
N ARG A 185 -0.90 -7.67 10.22
CA ARG A 185 0.13 -7.87 11.25
C ARG A 185 0.51 -9.34 11.42
N LYS A 186 -0.47 -10.26 11.38
CA LYS A 186 -0.20 -11.70 11.47
C LYS A 186 0.62 -12.18 10.27
N ILE A 187 0.28 -11.72 9.06
CA ILE A 187 1.05 -12.03 7.84
C ILE A 187 2.48 -11.51 7.96
N GLN A 188 2.67 -10.27 8.39
CA GLN A 188 4.01 -9.70 8.61
C GLN A 188 4.83 -10.51 9.62
N ARG A 189 4.22 -10.92 10.72
CA ARG A 189 4.88 -11.74 11.75
C ARG A 189 5.28 -13.11 11.20
N LEU A 190 4.40 -13.74 10.43
CA LEU A 190 4.68 -15.02 9.80
C LEU A 190 5.87 -14.91 8.83
N PHE A 191 5.85 -13.92 7.94
CA PHE A 191 6.88 -13.74 6.91
C PHE A 191 8.23 -13.27 7.48
N ARG A 192 8.23 -12.62 8.65
CA ARG A 192 9.47 -12.24 9.36
C ARG A 192 10.28 -13.44 9.85
N ARG A 193 9.64 -14.60 9.98
CA ARG A 193 10.27 -15.85 10.41
C ARG A 193 11.05 -16.46 9.25
N GLY A 194 12.38 -16.55 9.38
CA GLY A 194 13.24 -17.08 8.32
C GLY A 194 12.93 -18.52 7.92
N GLU A 195 12.51 -19.35 8.87
CA GLU A 195 12.09 -20.73 8.63
C GLU A 195 10.82 -20.81 7.76
N VAL A 196 9.95 -19.79 7.79
CA VAL A 196 8.75 -19.71 6.96
C VAL A 196 9.08 -19.12 5.60
N SER A 197 9.76 -17.96 5.58
CA SER A 197 10.03 -17.26 4.32
C SER A 197 10.89 -18.04 3.35
N ARG A 198 11.75 -18.96 3.85
CA ARG A 198 12.54 -19.86 3.00
C ARG A 198 11.74 -21.00 2.35
N LEU A 199 10.50 -21.25 2.79
CA LEU A 199 9.60 -22.20 2.12
C LEU A 199 8.90 -21.61 0.90
N ILE A 200 8.94 -20.28 0.75
CA ILE A 200 8.20 -19.54 -0.27
C ILE A 200 9.09 -19.33 -1.49
N LYS A 201 8.82 -20.02 -2.59
CA LYS A 201 9.53 -19.84 -3.88
C LYS A 201 9.18 -18.48 -4.51
N LYS A 202 7.88 -18.19 -4.66
CA LYS A 202 7.31 -16.94 -5.16
C LYS A 202 6.13 -16.51 -4.30
N CYS A 203 5.82 -15.23 -4.35
CA CYS A 203 4.69 -14.67 -3.61
C CYS A 203 4.17 -13.42 -4.32
N ASN A 204 2.86 -13.26 -4.33
CA ASN A 204 2.17 -12.03 -4.71
C ASN A 204 1.15 -11.64 -3.65
N ASP A 205 0.88 -10.34 -3.54
CA ASP A 205 -0.27 -9.84 -2.79
C ASP A 205 -1.55 -9.83 -3.65
N PHE A 206 -2.68 -9.62 -3.02
CA PHE A 206 -3.96 -9.46 -3.71
C PHE A 206 -4.30 -7.97 -3.85
N GLY A 207 -4.13 -7.47 -5.05
CA GLY A 207 -4.60 -6.15 -5.49
C GLY A 207 -5.64 -6.28 -6.59
N ALA A 208 -5.61 -5.36 -7.55
CA ALA A 208 -6.50 -5.34 -8.70
C ALA A 208 -6.45 -6.66 -9.49
N GLY A 209 -7.61 -7.17 -9.87
CA GLY A 209 -7.76 -8.45 -10.57
C GLY A 209 -7.77 -9.69 -9.68
N GLY A 210 -7.60 -9.54 -8.36
CA GLY A 210 -7.81 -10.60 -7.37
C GLY A 210 -7.04 -11.89 -7.65
N VAL A 211 -7.71 -13.03 -7.58
CA VAL A 211 -7.13 -14.36 -7.86
C VAL A 211 -6.54 -14.46 -9.26
N SER A 212 -7.19 -13.85 -10.25
CA SER A 212 -6.76 -13.91 -11.66
C SER A 212 -5.37 -13.31 -11.87
N VAL A 213 -5.01 -12.28 -11.10
CA VAL A 213 -3.72 -11.60 -11.18
C VAL A 213 -2.77 -12.16 -10.12
N ALA A 214 -3.12 -12.09 -8.83
CA ALA A 214 -2.24 -12.48 -7.74
C ALA A 214 -1.72 -13.93 -7.87
N ILE A 215 -2.59 -14.86 -8.29
CA ILE A 215 -2.21 -16.24 -8.56
C ILE A 215 -1.75 -16.40 -10.02
N GLY A 216 -2.47 -15.77 -10.96
CA GLY A 216 -2.23 -15.92 -12.40
C GLY A 216 -0.82 -15.52 -12.84
N GLU A 217 -0.11 -14.68 -12.11
CA GLU A 217 1.27 -14.24 -12.43
C GLU A 217 2.36 -15.11 -11.79
N LEU A 218 2.00 -16.08 -10.94
CA LEU A 218 2.99 -16.88 -10.21
C LEU A 218 3.67 -17.95 -11.05
N ALA A 219 3.01 -18.43 -12.11
CA ALA A 219 3.57 -19.42 -13.04
C ALA A 219 2.91 -19.33 -14.41
N ASP A 220 3.57 -19.90 -15.45
CA ASP A 220 3.05 -19.91 -16.81
C ASP A 220 1.84 -20.83 -16.96
N GLY A 221 1.86 -21.99 -16.35
CA GLY A 221 0.77 -22.96 -16.30
C GLY A 221 0.15 -23.06 -14.91
N LEU A 222 -1.16 -22.89 -14.80
CA LEU A 222 -1.88 -22.86 -13.53
C LEU A 222 -3.30 -23.45 -13.66
N THR A 223 -3.67 -24.30 -12.71
CA THR A 223 -5.05 -24.68 -12.49
C THR A 223 -5.49 -24.23 -11.10
N VAL A 224 -6.47 -23.31 -11.06
CA VAL A 224 -7.02 -22.72 -9.85
C VAL A 224 -8.42 -23.27 -9.58
N ASP A 225 -8.68 -23.71 -8.36
CA ASP A 225 -9.97 -24.16 -7.87
C ASP A 225 -10.65 -23.05 -7.05
N LEU A 226 -11.53 -22.27 -7.67
CA LEU A 226 -12.24 -21.16 -7.03
C LEU A 226 -13.22 -21.63 -5.93
N ASP A 227 -13.63 -22.89 -5.93
CA ASP A 227 -14.50 -23.43 -4.88
C ASP A 227 -13.78 -23.51 -3.53
N LYS A 228 -12.45 -23.63 -3.54
CA LYS A 228 -11.58 -23.64 -2.36
C LYS A 228 -11.24 -22.25 -1.82
N VAL A 229 -11.50 -21.19 -2.58
CA VAL A 229 -11.21 -19.81 -2.12
C VAL A 229 -12.08 -19.48 -0.92
N PRO A 230 -11.48 -19.09 0.24
CA PRO A 230 -12.25 -18.74 1.44
C PRO A 230 -13.14 -17.51 1.20
N LYS A 231 -14.38 -17.58 1.68
CA LYS A 231 -15.42 -16.57 1.44
C LYS A 231 -15.85 -15.89 2.73
N LYS A 232 -16.07 -14.58 2.70
CA LYS A 232 -16.66 -13.83 3.82
C LYS A 232 -18.12 -14.21 4.04
N TYR A 233 -18.83 -14.53 2.95
CA TYR A 233 -20.26 -14.88 2.94
C TYR A 233 -20.62 -15.73 1.71
N ALA A 234 -21.77 -16.35 1.74
CA ALA A 234 -22.31 -17.11 0.60
C ALA A 234 -22.82 -16.18 -0.52
N GLY A 235 -22.96 -16.73 -1.72
CA GLY A 235 -23.57 -16.04 -2.87
C GLY A 235 -22.57 -15.33 -3.79
N LEU A 236 -21.26 -15.48 -3.59
CA LEU A 236 -20.25 -15.06 -4.56
C LEU A 236 -20.26 -16.04 -5.75
N ASP A 237 -20.25 -15.48 -6.95
CA ASP A 237 -20.10 -16.26 -8.18
C ASP A 237 -18.62 -16.46 -8.58
N GLY A 238 -18.39 -17.19 -9.68
CA GLY A 238 -17.04 -17.49 -10.14
C GLY A 238 -16.28 -16.25 -10.60
N THR A 239 -16.96 -15.27 -11.18
CA THR A 239 -16.36 -14.01 -11.61
C THR A 239 -15.94 -13.18 -10.41
N GLU A 240 -16.83 -12.99 -9.44
CA GLU A 240 -16.54 -12.26 -8.21
C GLU A 240 -15.36 -12.87 -7.44
N LEU A 241 -15.31 -14.22 -7.37
CA LEU A 241 -14.18 -14.93 -6.74
C LEU A 241 -12.86 -14.73 -7.50
N ALA A 242 -12.91 -14.67 -8.83
CA ALA A 242 -11.75 -14.54 -9.67
C ALA A 242 -11.12 -13.14 -9.62
N ILE A 243 -11.93 -12.07 -9.49
CA ILE A 243 -11.49 -10.68 -9.62
C ILE A 243 -11.53 -9.86 -8.33
N SER A 244 -12.10 -10.41 -7.25
CA SER A 244 -12.23 -9.66 -5.98
C SER A 244 -10.87 -9.21 -5.43
N GLU A 245 -10.82 -7.94 -5.04
CA GLU A 245 -9.65 -7.28 -4.45
C GLU A 245 -9.68 -7.26 -2.91
N SER A 246 -10.33 -8.24 -2.28
CA SER A 246 -10.32 -8.33 -0.80
C SER A 246 -8.89 -8.32 -0.28
N GLN A 247 -8.63 -7.43 0.65
CA GLN A 247 -7.30 -7.10 1.15
C GLN A 247 -6.77 -8.13 2.15
N GLU A 248 -5.51 -7.95 2.57
CA GLU A 248 -4.79 -8.79 3.53
C GLU A 248 -4.78 -10.27 3.14
N ARG A 249 -4.56 -10.52 1.85
CA ARG A 249 -4.37 -11.86 1.29
C ARG A 249 -3.02 -11.92 0.60
N MET A 250 -2.37 -13.07 0.69
CA MET A 250 -1.13 -13.37 -0.04
C MET A 250 -1.30 -14.71 -0.78
N ALA A 251 -0.76 -14.78 -1.99
CA ALA A 251 -0.62 -16.03 -2.72
C ALA A 251 0.85 -16.47 -2.64
N VAL A 252 1.10 -17.65 -2.09
CA VAL A 252 2.46 -18.18 -1.94
C VAL A 252 2.64 -19.49 -2.70
N VAL A 253 3.75 -19.64 -3.38
CA VAL A 253 4.16 -20.88 -4.06
C VAL A 253 5.06 -21.67 -3.14
N VAL A 254 4.66 -22.90 -2.83
CA VAL A 254 5.35 -23.80 -1.91
C VAL A 254 5.56 -25.17 -2.57
N ASP A 255 6.72 -25.77 -2.35
CA ASP A 255 6.99 -27.14 -2.76
C ASP A 255 5.98 -28.11 -2.10
N PRO A 256 5.43 -29.10 -2.81
CA PRO A 256 4.47 -30.05 -2.24
C PRO A 256 4.89 -30.68 -0.91
N LYS A 257 6.17 -30.95 -0.72
CA LYS A 257 6.72 -31.56 0.51
C LYS A 257 6.64 -30.64 1.72
N ASP A 258 6.57 -29.31 1.51
CA ASP A 258 6.62 -28.28 2.55
C ASP A 258 5.24 -27.70 2.89
N VAL A 259 4.17 -28.12 2.18
CA VAL A 259 2.81 -27.59 2.34
C VAL A 259 2.30 -27.74 3.75
N ASP A 260 2.36 -28.95 4.32
CA ASP A 260 1.85 -29.23 5.68
C ASP A 260 2.60 -28.39 6.72
N GLN A 261 3.90 -28.21 6.56
CA GLN A 261 4.72 -27.40 7.45
C GLN A 261 4.33 -25.91 7.35
N PHE A 262 4.10 -25.40 6.12
CA PHE A 262 3.67 -24.02 5.92
C PHE A 262 2.29 -23.77 6.55
N LEU A 263 1.33 -24.70 6.36
CA LEU A 263 0.01 -24.61 6.97
C LEU A 263 0.07 -24.62 8.50
N ALA A 264 0.95 -25.44 9.09
CA ALA A 264 1.18 -25.44 10.53
C ALA A 264 1.70 -24.08 11.04
N TYR A 265 2.67 -23.49 10.37
CA TYR A 265 3.17 -22.15 10.72
C TYR A 265 2.09 -21.05 10.58
N ALA A 266 1.25 -21.12 9.56
CA ALA A 266 0.13 -20.19 9.41
C ALA A 266 -0.87 -20.32 10.57
N ALA A 267 -1.17 -21.56 10.98
CA ALA A 267 -2.07 -21.83 12.10
C ALA A 267 -1.51 -21.29 13.45
N GLU A 268 -0.19 -21.33 13.68
CA GLU A 268 0.44 -20.73 14.86
C GLU A 268 0.17 -19.21 14.98
N GLU A 269 0.03 -18.51 13.84
CA GLU A 269 -0.32 -17.09 13.79
C GLU A 269 -1.84 -16.85 13.70
N ASN A 270 -2.67 -17.89 13.81
CA ASN A 270 -4.12 -17.85 13.60
C ASN A 270 -4.49 -17.24 12.22
N LEU A 271 -3.79 -17.64 11.18
CA LEU A 271 -4.07 -17.30 9.80
C LEU A 271 -4.75 -18.46 9.09
N GLU A 272 -5.78 -18.16 8.32
CA GLU A 272 -6.38 -19.11 7.39
C GLU A 272 -5.42 -19.25 6.18
N ALA A 273 -5.08 -20.49 5.84
CA ALA A 273 -4.22 -20.82 4.71
C ALA A 273 -4.81 -22.03 3.97
N VAL A 274 -5.09 -21.87 2.69
CA VAL A 274 -5.78 -22.89 1.89
C VAL A 274 -5.06 -23.11 0.57
N PRO A 275 -4.68 -24.36 0.23
CA PRO A 275 -4.22 -24.71 -1.10
C PRO A 275 -5.35 -24.55 -2.13
N VAL A 276 -5.19 -23.60 -3.05
CA VAL A 276 -6.24 -23.22 -4.02
C VAL A 276 -5.83 -23.46 -5.46
N ALA A 277 -4.54 -23.69 -5.75
CA ALA A 277 -4.07 -23.90 -7.10
C ALA A 277 -2.87 -24.84 -7.14
N VAL A 278 -2.60 -25.39 -8.32
CA VAL A 278 -1.43 -26.18 -8.65
C VAL A 278 -0.78 -25.64 -9.93
N VAL A 279 0.54 -25.60 -9.92
CA VAL A 279 1.34 -25.30 -11.12
C VAL A 279 1.33 -26.48 -12.07
N THR A 280 1.13 -26.22 -13.37
CA THR A 280 1.01 -27.23 -14.43
C THR A 280 2.07 -27.06 -15.50
N GLU A 281 2.37 -28.12 -16.24
CA GLU A 281 3.29 -28.07 -17.40
C GLU A 281 2.69 -27.33 -18.59
N ASP A 282 1.36 -27.46 -18.79
CA ASP A 282 0.65 -26.76 -19.88
C ASP A 282 0.60 -25.25 -19.57
N PRO A 283 1.17 -24.37 -20.41
CA PRO A 283 1.24 -22.94 -20.16
C PRO A 283 -0.14 -22.26 -20.38
N ARG A 284 -1.06 -22.53 -19.50
CA ARG A 284 -2.44 -22.01 -19.52
C ARG A 284 -2.86 -21.57 -18.14
N LEU A 285 -3.60 -20.48 -18.05
CA LEU A 285 -4.35 -20.11 -16.87
C LEU A 285 -5.74 -20.73 -16.95
N ILE A 286 -6.04 -21.67 -16.06
CA ILE A 286 -7.33 -22.35 -15.96
C ILE A 286 -7.96 -22.02 -14.60
N LEU A 287 -9.13 -21.40 -14.61
CA LEU A 287 -9.94 -21.19 -13.42
C LEU A 287 -11.16 -22.09 -13.45
N LYS A 288 -11.34 -22.89 -12.40
CA LYS A 288 -12.48 -23.81 -12.23
C LYS A 288 -13.42 -23.31 -11.15
N TRP A 289 -14.73 -23.39 -11.42
CA TRP A 289 -15.78 -23.08 -10.49
C TRP A 289 -16.97 -24.03 -10.67
N ARG A 290 -17.40 -24.68 -9.58
CA ARG A 290 -18.47 -25.70 -9.58
C ARG A 290 -18.21 -26.80 -10.61
N GLY A 291 -16.97 -27.26 -10.68
CA GLY A 291 -16.54 -28.32 -11.59
C GLY A 291 -16.47 -27.95 -13.08
N LYS A 292 -16.64 -26.66 -13.42
CA LYS A 292 -16.55 -26.16 -14.81
C LYS A 292 -15.35 -25.23 -14.95
N GLU A 293 -14.69 -25.28 -16.09
CA GLU A 293 -13.71 -24.27 -16.49
C GLU A 293 -14.46 -23.00 -16.91
N ILE A 294 -14.24 -21.91 -16.16
CA ILE A 294 -14.82 -20.60 -16.48
C ILE A 294 -13.81 -19.68 -17.17
N VAL A 295 -12.51 -19.98 -17.00
CA VAL A 295 -11.41 -19.35 -17.71
C VAL A 295 -10.46 -20.43 -18.19
N ASN A 296 -10.01 -20.34 -19.44
CA ASN A 296 -8.99 -21.22 -20.02
C ASN A 296 -8.22 -20.46 -21.09
N LEU A 297 -7.12 -19.76 -20.70
CA LEU A 297 -6.35 -18.86 -21.53
C LEU A 297 -4.92 -19.36 -21.69
N LYS A 298 -4.40 -19.28 -22.91
CA LYS A 298 -2.97 -19.56 -23.16
C LYS A 298 -2.10 -18.46 -22.59
N ARG A 299 -0.98 -18.82 -21.98
CA ARG A 299 -0.01 -17.85 -21.47
C ARG A 299 0.46 -16.88 -22.56
N ALA A 300 0.77 -17.40 -23.76
CA ALA A 300 1.16 -16.58 -24.91
C ALA A 300 0.13 -15.48 -25.29
N PHE A 301 -1.18 -15.70 -25.00
CA PHE A 301 -2.20 -14.66 -25.18
C PHE A 301 -2.11 -13.60 -24.07
N LEU A 302 -1.87 -14.00 -22.84
CA LEU A 302 -1.75 -13.08 -21.70
C LEU A 302 -0.49 -12.20 -21.80
N ASP A 303 0.61 -12.76 -22.32
CA ASP A 303 1.89 -12.09 -22.43
C ASP A 303 1.94 -11.03 -23.57
N THR A 304 0.99 -11.06 -24.50
CA THR A 304 0.98 -10.11 -25.63
C THR A 304 0.56 -8.70 -25.26
N ASN A 305 -0.07 -8.50 -24.10
CA ASN A 305 -0.65 -7.21 -23.67
C ASN A 305 -1.53 -6.53 -24.74
N GLY A 306 -2.07 -7.29 -25.68
CA GLY A 306 -2.84 -6.79 -26.81
C GLY A 306 -1.97 -6.37 -28.02
N ALA A 307 -2.46 -5.39 -28.79
CA ALA A 307 -1.75 -4.91 -29.98
C ALA A 307 -0.51 -4.10 -29.61
N HIS A 308 0.58 -4.32 -30.34
CA HIS A 308 1.78 -3.49 -30.25
C HIS A 308 1.43 -2.05 -30.62
N GLN A 309 1.72 -1.09 -29.74
CA GLN A 309 1.44 0.32 -29.97
C GLN A 309 2.74 1.10 -30.05
N GLU A 310 2.87 1.89 -31.11
CA GLU A 310 3.94 2.86 -31.27
C GLU A 310 3.32 4.27 -31.32
N THR A 311 3.97 5.23 -30.66
CA THR A 311 3.55 6.63 -30.71
C THR A 311 4.78 7.53 -30.79
N SER A 312 4.60 8.67 -31.45
CA SER A 312 5.59 9.74 -31.45
C SER A 312 5.03 10.89 -30.60
N VAL A 313 5.85 11.40 -29.70
CA VAL A 313 5.48 12.49 -28.79
C VAL A 313 6.43 13.66 -29.01
N GLU A 314 5.89 14.85 -29.22
CA GLU A 314 6.61 16.11 -29.16
C GLU A 314 6.45 16.68 -27.75
N VAL A 315 7.57 17.03 -27.13
CA VAL A 315 7.57 17.56 -25.76
C VAL A 315 8.06 18.99 -25.79
N ASP A 316 7.18 19.93 -25.46
CA ASP A 316 7.55 21.32 -25.26
C ASP A 316 8.20 21.51 -23.89
N ILE A 317 9.31 22.21 -23.87
CA ILE A 317 9.99 22.58 -22.63
C ILE A 317 9.25 23.79 -22.05
N PRO A 318 8.82 23.76 -20.77
CA PRO A 318 8.23 24.90 -20.10
C PRO A 318 9.12 26.13 -20.20
N SER A 319 8.53 27.32 -20.36
CA SER A 319 9.30 28.56 -20.38
C SER A 319 9.97 28.84 -19.04
N GLU A 320 11.09 29.59 -19.06
CA GLU A 320 11.72 30.05 -17.81
C GLU A 320 10.80 30.96 -16.97
N GLU A 321 9.80 31.56 -17.59
CA GLU A 321 8.77 32.37 -16.91
C GLU A 321 7.82 31.52 -16.08
N ASP A 322 7.63 30.25 -16.46
CA ASP A 322 6.80 29.29 -15.73
C ASP A 322 7.54 28.54 -14.62
N ASN A 323 8.82 28.86 -14.42
CA ASN A 323 9.64 28.26 -13.37
C ASN A 323 9.16 28.72 -11.97
N TYR A 324 8.44 27.84 -11.27
CA TYR A 324 7.83 28.16 -9.99
C TYR A 324 8.85 28.45 -8.87
N PHE A 325 10.12 28.05 -9.00
CA PHE A 325 11.17 28.43 -8.07
C PHE A 325 11.55 29.92 -8.14
N LYS A 326 11.15 30.59 -9.21
CA LYS A 326 11.42 32.03 -9.42
C LYS A 326 10.27 32.93 -9.00
N LYS A 327 9.12 32.36 -8.62
CA LYS A 327 7.91 33.11 -8.26
C LYS A 327 7.55 32.87 -6.80
N ILE A 328 7.14 33.92 -6.09
CA ILE A 328 6.48 33.78 -4.79
C ILE A 328 5.09 33.24 -5.06
N ALA A 329 4.74 32.09 -4.47
CA ALA A 329 3.50 31.38 -4.78
C ALA A 329 2.29 31.82 -3.96
N ILE A 330 2.43 32.85 -3.09
CA ILE A 330 1.36 33.28 -2.18
C ILE A 330 0.98 34.73 -2.51
N PRO A 331 -0.09 34.96 -3.35
CA PRO A 331 -0.46 36.32 -3.78
C PRO A 331 -0.73 37.31 -2.63
N ALA A 332 -1.33 36.81 -1.53
CA ALA A 332 -1.58 37.65 -0.37
C ALA A 332 -0.32 38.14 0.35
N VAL A 333 0.80 37.40 0.24
CA VAL A 333 2.10 37.81 0.76
C VAL A 333 2.71 38.88 -0.15
N GLU A 334 2.63 38.69 -1.47
CA GLU A 334 3.09 39.69 -2.46
C GLU A 334 2.39 41.03 -2.26
N GLU A 335 1.05 41.02 -2.12
CA GLU A 335 0.27 42.23 -1.85
C GLU A 335 0.70 42.96 -0.55
N ALA A 336 1.02 42.20 0.50
CA ALA A 336 1.49 42.80 1.76
C ALA A 336 2.88 43.41 1.62
N LEU A 337 3.76 42.76 0.85
CA LEU A 337 5.11 43.28 0.57
C LEU A 337 5.07 44.53 -0.33
N GLU A 338 4.18 44.58 -1.31
CA GLU A 338 3.96 45.79 -2.13
C GLU A 338 3.51 46.98 -1.28
N LYS A 339 2.80 46.75 -0.19
CA LYS A 339 2.38 47.75 0.80
C LYS A 339 3.43 48.03 1.87
N GLU A 340 4.62 47.43 1.75
CA GLU A 340 5.70 47.53 2.74
C GLU A 340 5.30 47.04 4.15
N ASP A 341 4.22 46.26 4.28
CA ASP A 341 3.78 45.67 5.54
C ASP A 341 4.41 44.30 5.78
N VAL A 342 5.67 44.32 6.22
CA VAL A 342 6.44 43.10 6.51
C VAL A 342 5.79 42.25 7.59
N LYS A 343 5.13 42.85 8.59
CA LYS A 343 4.47 42.09 9.66
C LYS A 343 3.26 41.32 9.11
N ASP A 344 2.45 41.96 8.28
CA ASP A 344 1.30 41.31 7.63
C ASP A 344 1.78 40.19 6.68
N ALA A 345 2.84 40.42 5.91
CA ALA A 345 3.45 39.42 5.06
C ALA A 345 3.88 38.17 5.85
N TYR A 346 4.55 38.33 7.00
CA TYR A 346 4.91 37.23 7.89
C TYR A 346 3.68 36.48 8.41
N LEU A 347 2.66 37.18 8.87
CA LEU A 347 1.44 36.55 9.40
C LEU A 347 0.71 35.77 8.32
N LYS A 348 0.61 36.27 7.10
CA LYS A 348 0.02 35.59 5.96
C LYS A 348 0.82 34.36 5.56
N THR A 349 2.14 34.46 5.52
CA THR A 349 3.02 33.29 5.27
C THR A 349 2.82 32.21 6.30
N LEU A 350 2.82 32.57 7.60
CA LEU A 350 2.63 31.58 8.67
C LEU A 350 1.23 30.96 8.71
N ASN A 351 0.24 31.62 8.12
CA ASN A 351 -1.12 31.13 8.02
C ASN A 351 -1.37 30.27 6.75
N ASP A 352 -0.43 30.24 5.82
CA ASP A 352 -0.52 29.36 4.65
C ASP A 352 -0.47 27.90 5.06
N LEU A 353 -1.36 27.07 4.45
CA LEU A 353 -1.50 25.65 4.82
C LEU A 353 -0.24 24.83 4.58
N ASN A 354 0.61 25.23 3.62
CA ASN A 354 1.89 24.55 3.36
C ASN A 354 3.01 25.00 4.30
N VAL A 355 2.83 26.11 5.02
CA VAL A 355 3.81 26.70 5.92
C VAL A 355 3.44 26.49 7.38
N CYS A 356 2.15 26.56 7.73
CA CYS A 356 1.69 26.38 9.10
C CYS A 356 2.06 24.99 9.66
N SER A 357 2.18 24.90 10.98
CA SER A 357 2.51 23.64 11.64
C SER A 357 1.43 22.58 11.40
N GLN A 358 1.85 21.42 10.91
CA GLN A 358 1.00 20.23 10.75
C GLN A 358 1.10 19.27 11.96
N LYS A 359 1.57 19.74 13.12
CA LYS A 359 1.80 18.89 14.28
C LYS A 359 0.56 18.11 14.70
N GLY A 360 -0.61 18.72 14.69
CA GLY A 360 -1.86 18.04 15.02
C GLY A 360 -2.23 16.90 14.06
N LEU A 361 -1.84 17.00 12.78
CA LEU A 361 -1.95 15.91 11.82
C LEU A 361 -0.94 14.80 12.15
N VAL A 362 0.33 15.17 12.33
CA VAL A 362 1.44 14.23 12.56
C VAL A 362 1.21 13.40 13.84
N GLU A 363 0.69 14.01 14.90
CA GLU A 363 0.42 13.34 16.19
C GLU A 363 -0.72 12.31 16.14
N MET A 364 -1.47 12.20 15.05
CA MET A 364 -2.40 11.08 14.83
C MET A 364 -1.66 9.75 14.56
N PHE A 365 -0.41 9.83 14.14
CA PHE A 365 0.42 8.70 13.72
C PHE A 365 1.44 8.38 14.81
N ASP A 366 1.53 7.12 15.20
CA ASP A 366 2.55 6.70 16.15
C ASP A 366 3.89 6.48 15.41
N SER A 367 4.85 7.35 15.66
CA SER A 367 6.21 7.26 15.12
C SER A 367 7.17 6.48 16.00
N SER A 368 6.74 6.06 17.20
CA SER A 368 7.58 5.42 18.21
C SER A 368 7.45 3.89 18.27
N ILE A 369 6.45 3.33 17.63
CA ILE A 369 6.18 1.90 17.64
C ILE A 369 7.41 1.09 17.23
N GLY A 370 7.70 0.03 17.99
CA GLY A 370 8.84 -0.85 17.73
C GLY A 370 10.18 -0.30 18.21
N ALA A 371 10.21 0.91 18.79
CA ALA A 371 11.41 1.57 19.32
C ALA A 371 12.60 1.62 18.32
N GLY A 372 12.30 1.58 17.03
CA GLY A 372 13.30 1.64 15.96
C GLY A 372 13.57 3.05 15.44
N SER A 373 12.66 3.99 15.65
CA SER A 373 12.81 5.37 15.16
C SER A 373 13.94 6.09 15.89
N VAL A 374 14.89 6.59 15.12
CA VAL A 374 16.05 7.36 15.63
C VAL A 374 15.74 8.85 15.64
N LEU A 375 15.09 9.35 14.59
CA LEU A 375 14.56 10.70 14.51
C LEU A 375 13.04 10.67 14.65
N MET A 376 12.54 11.44 15.62
CA MET A 376 11.10 11.65 15.78
C MET A 376 10.64 12.79 14.85
N PRO A 377 9.36 12.85 14.46
CA PRO A 377 8.84 13.86 13.52
C PRO A 377 9.06 15.30 13.98
N TYR A 378 9.15 15.53 15.29
CA TYR A 378 9.47 16.83 15.89
C TYR A 378 10.64 16.70 16.87
N GLY A 379 11.62 17.59 16.74
CA GLY A 379 12.79 17.65 17.58
C GLY A 379 12.94 19.01 18.32
N GLY A 380 14.13 19.23 18.85
CA GLY A 380 14.48 20.42 19.62
C GLY A 380 13.97 20.37 21.06
N LYS A 381 14.37 21.34 21.86
CA LYS A 381 14.07 21.42 23.30
C LYS A 381 12.55 21.36 23.62
N TYR A 382 11.73 21.92 22.76
CA TYR A 382 10.29 22.01 22.94
C TYR A 382 9.49 21.05 22.03
N GLN A 383 10.19 20.19 21.24
CA GLN A 383 9.57 19.29 20.26
C GLN A 383 8.63 20.02 19.29
N LEU A 384 9.08 21.17 18.78
CA LEU A 384 8.34 22.00 17.84
C LEU A 384 9.05 22.16 16.50
N THR A 385 10.31 21.70 16.39
CA THR A 385 11.07 21.76 15.14
C THR A 385 10.76 20.54 14.30
N GLU A 386 10.15 20.74 13.15
CA GLU A 386 9.82 19.68 12.21
C GLU A 386 11.10 19.02 11.69
N THR A 387 11.13 17.69 11.69
CA THR A 387 12.22 16.89 11.13
C THR A 387 11.85 16.53 9.68
N GLN A 388 12.75 16.84 8.75
CA GLN A 388 12.53 16.65 7.30
C GLN A 388 13.11 15.33 6.77
N SER A 389 13.32 14.37 7.65
CA SER A 389 13.87 13.05 7.31
C SER A 389 13.33 11.97 8.24
N MET A 390 13.36 10.76 7.76
CA MET A 390 13.04 9.56 8.54
C MET A 390 14.31 8.75 8.73
N VAL A 391 14.68 8.47 9.97
CA VAL A 391 15.84 7.63 10.32
C VAL A 391 15.39 6.58 11.33
N ALA A 392 15.65 5.31 11.03
CA ALA A 392 15.26 4.21 11.89
C ALA A 392 16.29 3.08 11.86
N LYS A 393 16.41 2.34 12.96
CA LYS A 393 17.23 1.14 13.05
C LYS A 393 16.62 0.00 12.25
N LEU A 394 17.46 -0.86 11.67
CA LEU A 394 17.00 -2.09 11.03
C LEU A 394 16.21 -2.96 12.00
N PRO A 395 15.14 -3.63 11.53
CA PRO A 395 14.21 -4.36 12.38
C PRO A 395 14.70 -5.77 12.72
N VAL A 396 15.84 -5.89 13.37
CA VAL A 396 16.41 -7.18 13.73
C VAL A 396 15.50 -7.96 14.68
N LEU A 397 15.32 -9.26 14.43
CA LEU A 397 14.49 -10.14 15.27
C LEU A 397 15.29 -10.70 16.44
N LYS A 398 16.56 -10.99 16.23
CA LYS A 398 17.51 -11.49 17.22
C LYS A 398 18.82 -10.73 17.08
N GLY A 399 19.56 -10.62 18.18
CA GLY A 399 20.81 -9.86 18.20
C GLY A 399 20.61 -8.35 18.27
N LYS A 400 21.65 -7.61 17.99
CA LYS A 400 21.71 -6.14 18.00
C LYS A 400 22.40 -5.62 16.74
N THR A 401 22.01 -4.43 16.31
CA THR A 401 22.72 -3.66 15.29
C THR A 401 22.55 -2.17 15.56
N ASP A 402 23.56 -1.40 15.19
CA ASP A 402 23.50 0.07 15.18
C ASP A 402 23.28 0.62 13.77
N THR A 403 23.09 -0.25 12.77
CA THR A 403 22.75 0.14 11.39
C THR A 403 21.37 0.79 11.35
N VAL A 404 21.31 1.97 10.71
CA VAL A 404 20.11 2.78 10.49
C VAL A 404 19.88 2.99 9.00
#